data_20f09305adcd64293eb270be965dd94b
#
_entry.id   20f09305adcd64293eb270be965dd94b
#
_cell.length_a   1.000
_cell.length_b   1.000
_cell.length_c   1.000
_cell.angle_alpha   90.00
_cell.angle_beta   90.00
_cell.angle_gamma   90.00
#
_symmetry.space_group_name_H-M   'P 1'
#
loop_
_entity.id
_entity.type
_entity.pdbx_description
1 polymer ?
#
loop_
_entity_poly.entity_id
_entity_poly.type
_entity_poly.pdbx_seq_one_letter_code
_entity_poly.pdbx_strand_id
1 'polypeptide(L)'
;MTATTRPLRSVLYIPGSKPRALDKARGLACDAVIFDLEDAVSPEEKVAARETLAEALATGGYGARMRVVRINGLDTEWGVNDARAAAAMKPDAILLPKVGSPADLEALTEIVGDIPLWAMMETPGAMLNAAAIA
;
A
#
# COMPACT_ATOMS: atom_id res chain seq x y z
N MET A 1 20.83 -3.16 -6.26
CA MET A 1 20.48 -2.17 -5.23
C MET A 1 20.27 -2.87 -3.91
N THR A 2 21.05 -2.53 -2.92
CA THR A 2 20.89 -3.09 -1.58
C THR A 2 19.69 -2.43 -0.90
N ALA A 3 18.71 -3.23 -0.52
CA ALA A 3 17.62 -2.75 0.30
C ALA A 3 18.16 -2.32 1.66
N THR A 4 17.90 -1.08 2.05
CA THR A 4 18.28 -0.61 3.39
C THR A 4 17.35 -1.27 4.40
N THR A 5 17.87 -2.20 5.16
CA THR A 5 17.10 -2.85 6.21
C THR A 5 17.01 -1.91 7.40
N ARG A 6 15.80 -1.52 7.76
CA ARG A 6 15.54 -0.76 8.99
C ARG A 6 14.45 -1.45 9.80
N PRO A 7 14.49 -1.39 11.12
CA PRO A 7 13.44 -1.99 11.93
C PRO A 7 12.12 -1.25 11.75
N LEU A 8 11.05 -2.01 11.58
CA LEU A 8 9.68 -1.50 11.50
C LEU A 8 8.91 -1.97 12.74
N ARG A 9 9.10 -1.23 13.82
CA ARG A 9 8.52 -1.57 15.13
C ARG A 9 7.06 -1.15 15.26
N SER A 10 6.69 -0.08 14.56
CA SER A 10 5.32 0.43 14.57
C SER A 10 4.89 0.79 13.15
N VAL A 11 3.74 0.25 12.75
CA VAL A 11 3.15 0.44 11.44
C VAL A 11 1.68 0.81 11.65
N LEU A 12 1.27 1.97 11.16
CA LEU A 12 -0.08 2.48 11.36
C LEU A 12 -0.84 2.58 10.04
N TYR A 13 -2.11 2.17 10.08
CA TYR A 13 -3.03 2.33 8.95
C TYR A 13 -3.70 3.70 9.00
N ILE A 14 -3.72 4.38 7.86
CA ILE A 14 -4.39 5.67 7.69
C ILE A 14 -5.29 5.60 6.47
N PRO A 15 -6.60 5.94 6.59
CA PRO A 15 -7.49 5.94 5.43
C PRO A 15 -7.05 6.95 4.38
N GLY A 16 -6.87 6.49 3.14
CA GLY A 16 -6.45 7.36 2.03
C GLY A 16 -7.50 8.40 1.62
N SER A 17 -8.75 8.19 2.05
CA SER A 17 -9.88 9.09 1.76
C SER A 17 -10.03 10.26 2.74
N LYS A 18 -9.24 10.32 3.81
CA LYS A 18 -9.44 11.28 4.90
C LYS A 18 -8.29 12.29 4.98
N PRO A 19 -8.45 13.49 4.38
CA PRO A 19 -7.38 14.50 4.37
C PRO A 19 -6.83 14.85 5.76
N ARG A 20 -7.69 14.93 6.77
CA ARG A 20 -7.26 15.23 8.14
C ARG A 20 -6.39 14.11 8.74
N ALA A 21 -6.74 12.85 8.45
CA ALA A 21 -5.95 11.71 8.90
C ALA A 21 -4.60 11.65 8.19
N LEU A 22 -4.56 11.95 6.90
CA LEU A 22 -3.34 12.03 6.12
C LEU A 22 -2.41 13.13 6.64
N ASP A 23 -2.96 14.28 6.99
CA ASP A 23 -2.19 15.38 7.57
C ASP A 23 -1.66 15.02 8.96
N LYS A 24 -2.50 14.45 9.82
CA LYS A 24 -2.12 14.03 11.16
C LYS A 24 -0.98 13.00 11.15
N ALA A 25 -0.96 12.12 10.16
CA ALA A 25 0.06 11.08 10.05
C ALA A 25 1.48 11.65 9.91
N ARG A 26 1.62 12.88 9.43
CA ARG A 26 2.93 13.54 9.30
C ARG A 26 3.61 13.77 10.65
N GLY A 27 2.84 13.86 11.72
CA GLY A 27 3.35 14.09 13.08
C GLY A 27 3.36 12.88 14.00
N LEU A 28 2.90 11.71 13.54
CA LEU A 28 2.82 10.53 14.39
C LEU A 28 4.19 9.85 14.54
N ALA A 29 4.48 9.40 15.77
CA ALA A 29 5.71 8.68 16.07
C ALA A 29 5.59 7.21 15.67
N CYS A 30 5.79 6.92 14.39
CA CYS A 30 5.74 5.55 13.85
C CYS A 30 6.85 5.34 12.82
N ASP A 31 7.20 4.09 12.57
CA ASP A 31 8.23 3.75 11.60
C ASP A 31 7.69 3.72 10.17
N ALA A 32 6.44 3.29 10.00
CA ALA A 32 5.78 3.23 8.70
C ALA A 32 4.32 3.63 8.80
N VAL A 33 3.80 4.16 7.70
CA VAL A 33 2.38 4.46 7.52
C VAL A 33 1.87 3.66 6.32
N ILE A 34 0.82 2.91 6.51
CA ILE A 34 0.09 2.26 5.42
C ILE A 34 -1.10 3.16 5.08
N PHE A 35 -1.01 3.81 3.94
CA PHE A 35 -2.11 4.60 3.38
C PHE A 35 -3.08 3.65 2.69
N ASP A 36 -4.28 3.53 3.22
CA ASP A 36 -5.21 2.49 2.81
C ASP A 36 -6.21 2.98 1.76
N LEU A 37 -6.29 2.25 0.65
CA LEU A 37 -7.30 2.44 -0.38
C LEU A 37 -8.33 1.29 -0.37
N GLU A 38 -8.15 0.29 0.49
CA GLU A 38 -8.96 -0.93 0.53
C GLU A 38 -10.03 -0.86 1.64
N ASP A 39 -9.89 -1.62 2.69
CA ASP A 39 -10.95 -1.83 3.69
C ASP A 39 -11.35 -0.57 4.46
N ALA A 40 -10.45 0.36 4.67
CA ALA A 40 -10.74 1.60 5.38
C ALA A 40 -11.46 2.66 4.53
N VAL A 41 -11.69 2.37 3.25
CA VAL A 41 -12.33 3.28 2.31
C VAL A 41 -13.60 2.63 1.76
N SER A 42 -14.74 3.32 1.89
CA SER A 42 -16.00 2.83 1.34
C SER A 42 -15.96 2.76 -0.19
N PRO A 43 -16.75 1.86 -0.82
CA PRO A 43 -16.76 1.73 -2.27
C PRO A 43 -16.99 3.05 -3.01
N GLU A 44 -17.87 3.90 -2.49
CA GLU A 44 -18.22 5.19 -3.12
C GLU A 44 -17.07 6.19 -3.09
N GLU A 45 -16.14 6.04 -2.15
CA GLU A 45 -15.00 6.94 -1.97
C GLU A 45 -13.71 6.47 -2.64
N LYS A 46 -13.66 5.22 -3.13
CA LYS A 46 -12.40 4.60 -3.58
C LYS A 46 -11.72 5.35 -4.74
N VAL A 47 -12.47 5.82 -5.70
CA VAL A 47 -11.91 6.55 -6.84
C VAL A 47 -11.36 7.90 -6.40
N ALA A 48 -12.12 8.65 -5.60
CA ALA A 48 -11.68 9.94 -5.07
C ALA A 48 -10.50 9.80 -4.11
N ALA A 49 -10.42 8.70 -3.37
CA ALA A 49 -9.32 8.46 -2.43
C ALA A 49 -7.97 8.39 -3.12
N ARG A 50 -7.89 7.89 -4.35
CA ARG A 50 -6.64 7.88 -5.13
C ARG A 50 -6.08 9.29 -5.30
N GLU A 51 -6.93 10.24 -5.68
CA GLU A 51 -6.52 11.62 -5.90
C GLU A 51 -6.15 12.30 -4.58
N THR A 52 -6.96 12.10 -3.54
CA THR A 52 -6.70 12.63 -2.20
C THR A 52 -5.34 12.16 -1.68
N LEU A 53 -5.07 10.87 -1.81
CA LEU A 53 -3.79 10.31 -1.38
C LEU A 53 -2.62 10.81 -2.24
N ALA A 54 -2.80 10.86 -3.56
CA ALA A 54 -1.76 11.35 -4.47
C ALA A 54 -1.35 12.78 -4.11
N GLU A 55 -2.30 13.65 -3.83
CA GLU A 55 -2.03 15.03 -3.40
C GLU A 55 -1.27 15.08 -2.07
N ALA A 56 -1.67 14.25 -1.11
CA ALA A 56 -1.02 14.19 0.20
C ALA A 56 0.44 13.74 0.08
N LEU A 57 0.71 12.72 -0.71
CA LEU A 57 2.08 12.22 -0.90
C LEU A 57 2.93 13.19 -1.73
N ALA A 58 2.34 13.87 -2.71
CA ALA A 58 3.03 14.91 -3.49
C ALA A 58 3.45 16.09 -2.60
N THR A 59 2.60 16.48 -1.65
CA THR A 59 2.92 17.51 -0.67
C THR A 59 4.06 17.09 0.25
N GLY A 60 4.16 15.80 0.56
CA GLY A 60 5.22 15.24 1.40
C GLY A 60 5.04 15.55 2.88
N GLY A 61 6.16 15.66 3.61
CA GLY A 61 6.15 15.95 5.04
C GLY A 61 6.12 14.72 5.93
N TYR A 62 6.26 13.53 5.37
CA TYR A 62 6.27 12.28 6.16
C TYR A 62 7.67 11.94 6.70
N GLY A 63 8.69 12.67 6.30
CA GLY A 63 10.04 12.54 6.83
C GLY A 63 10.64 11.17 6.60
N ALA A 64 11.18 10.58 7.66
CA ALA A 64 11.80 9.25 7.62
C ALA A 64 10.80 8.09 7.69
N ARG A 65 9.50 8.37 7.86
CA ARG A 65 8.47 7.33 7.90
C ARG A 65 8.41 6.62 6.55
N MET A 66 8.36 5.30 6.58
CA MET A 66 8.17 4.50 5.38
C MET A 66 6.73 4.69 4.90
N ARG A 67 6.57 4.98 3.62
CA ARG A 67 5.26 5.23 3.00
C ARG A 67 4.86 4.00 2.21
N VAL A 68 3.81 3.33 2.68
CA VAL A 68 3.27 2.12 2.05
C VAL A 68 1.84 2.41 1.61
N VAL A 69 1.49 2.04 0.39
CA VAL A 69 0.12 2.17 -0.11
C VAL A 69 -0.52 0.80 -0.22
N ARG A 70 -1.62 0.57 0.49
CA ARG A 70 -2.42 -0.65 0.32
C ARG A 70 -3.49 -0.39 -0.74
N ILE A 71 -3.41 -1.14 -1.82
CA ILE A 71 -4.35 -1.06 -2.94
C ILE A 71 -5.50 -2.05 -2.76
N ASN A 72 -6.55 -1.91 -3.56
CA ASN A 72 -7.55 -2.96 -3.69
C ASN A 72 -6.97 -4.12 -4.50
N GLY A 73 -7.49 -5.33 -4.29
CA GLY A 73 -7.04 -6.51 -5.03
C GLY A 73 -7.20 -6.34 -6.55
N LEU A 74 -6.31 -6.94 -7.32
CA LEU A 74 -6.33 -6.82 -8.79
C LEU A 74 -7.56 -7.46 -9.43
N ASP A 75 -8.25 -8.34 -8.70
CA ASP A 75 -9.49 -8.98 -9.09
C ASP A 75 -10.73 -8.11 -8.85
N THR A 76 -10.55 -6.94 -8.24
CA THR A 76 -11.63 -5.97 -8.03
C THR A 76 -11.65 -4.92 -9.14
N GLU A 77 -12.77 -4.21 -9.27
CA GLU A 77 -12.91 -3.14 -10.26
C GLU A 77 -11.94 -1.97 -10.04
N TRP A 78 -11.38 -1.82 -8.84
CA TRP A 78 -10.46 -0.72 -8.49
C TRP A 78 -8.99 -1.09 -8.59
N GLY A 79 -8.66 -2.38 -8.50
CA GLY A 79 -7.28 -2.84 -8.23
C GLY A 79 -6.25 -2.38 -9.25
N VAL A 80 -6.50 -2.57 -10.53
CA VAL A 80 -5.53 -2.21 -11.59
C VAL A 80 -5.29 -0.70 -11.62
N ASN A 81 -6.34 0.09 -11.52
CA ASN A 81 -6.22 1.55 -11.50
C ASN A 81 -5.56 2.05 -10.21
N ASP A 82 -5.84 1.40 -9.08
CA ASP A 82 -5.14 1.67 -7.82
C ASP A 82 -3.64 1.40 -7.97
N ALA A 83 -3.27 0.28 -8.56
CA ALA A 83 -1.87 -0.08 -8.76
C ALA A 83 -1.14 0.95 -9.61
N ARG A 84 -1.75 1.40 -10.71
CA ARG A 84 -1.19 2.43 -11.57
C ARG A 84 -1.04 3.76 -10.83
N ALA A 85 -2.07 4.17 -10.10
CA ALA A 85 -2.05 5.40 -9.31
C ALA A 85 -0.98 5.33 -8.22
N ALA A 86 -0.91 4.22 -7.50
CA ALA A 86 0.08 4.02 -6.45
C ALA A 86 1.50 4.06 -6.99
N ALA A 87 1.75 3.43 -8.14
CA ALA A 87 3.06 3.47 -8.78
C ALA A 87 3.49 4.91 -9.13
N ALA A 88 2.55 5.73 -9.59
CA ALA A 88 2.81 7.14 -9.89
C ALA A 88 3.14 7.97 -8.66
N MET A 89 2.65 7.58 -7.49
CA MET A 89 2.94 8.24 -6.20
C MET A 89 4.38 7.97 -5.72
N LYS A 90 5.05 6.98 -6.27
CA LYS A 90 6.42 6.56 -5.87
C LYS A 90 6.55 6.28 -4.37
N PRO A 91 5.73 5.37 -3.82
CA PRO A 91 5.83 5.00 -2.41
C PRO A 91 7.08 4.14 -2.16
N ASP A 92 7.39 3.91 -0.90
CA ASP A 92 8.47 3.00 -0.53
C ASP A 92 8.10 1.53 -0.75
N ALA A 93 6.81 1.22 -0.66
CA ALA A 93 6.28 -0.12 -0.98
C ALA A 93 4.79 -0.04 -1.31
N ILE A 94 4.30 -1.08 -2.00
CA ILE A 94 2.87 -1.27 -2.25
C ILE A 94 2.44 -2.57 -1.57
N LEU A 95 1.37 -2.52 -0.78
CA LEU A 95 0.81 -3.64 -0.06
C LEU A 95 -0.38 -4.21 -0.83
N LEU A 96 -0.29 -5.48 -1.20
CA LEU A 96 -1.36 -6.21 -1.87
C LEU A 96 -2.17 -7.00 -0.83
N PRO A 97 -3.49 -6.74 -0.71
CA PRO A 97 -4.33 -7.49 0.22
C PRO A 97 -4.65 -8.88 -0.32
N LYS A 98 -5.01 -9.78 0.59
CA LYS A 98 -5.57 -11.11 0.29
C LYS A 98 -4.72 -11.94 -0.69
N VAL A 99 -3.41 -11.86 -0.56
CA VAL A 99 -2.48 -12.65 -1.38
C VAL A 99 -2.68 -14.13 -1.11
N GLY A 100 -2.78 -14.93 -2.16
CA GLY A 100 -2.95 -16.37 -2.04
C GLY A 100 -1.80 -17.18 -2.64
N SER A 101 -1.06 -16.59 -3.58
CA SER A 101 0.01 -17.28 -4.29
C SER A 101 1.04 -16.29 -4.86
N PRO A 102 2.22 -16.76 -5.28
CA PRO A 102 3.21 -15.91 -5.96
C PRO A 102 2.67 -15.22 -7.22
N ALA A 103 1.75 -15.86 -7.94
CA ALA A 103 1.16 -15.31 -9.15
C ALA A 103 0.47 -13.95 -8.91
N ASP A 104 -0.10 -13.75 -7.73
CA ASP A 104 -0.73 -12.49 -7.36
C ASP A 104 0.29 -11.34 -7.35
N LEU A 105 1.47 -11.60 -6.80
CA LEU A 105 2.55 -10.61 -6.74
C LEU A 105 3.20 -10.40 -8.11
N GLU A 106 3.34 -11.45 -8.91
CA GLU A 106 3.87 -11.34 -10.27
C GLU A 106 2.98 -10.45 -11.14
N ALA A 107 1.66 -10.63 -11.05
CA ALA A 107 0.71 -9.79 -11.76
C ALA A 107 0.83 -8.31 -11.36
N LEU A 108 1.02 -8.04 -10.08
CA LEU A 108 1.21 -6.66 -9.59
C LEU A 108 2.54 -6.08 -10.09
N THR A 109 3.61 -6.86 -10.07
CA THR A 109 4.92 -6.43 -10.55
C THR A 109 4.88 -5.95 -11.99
N GLU A 110 4.10 -6.60 -12.85
CA GLU A 110 3.93 -6.18 -14.24
C GLU A 110 3.36 -4.76 -14.38
N ILE A 111 2.58 -4.31 -13.38
CA ILE A 111 1.96 -2.99 -13.39
C ILE A 111 2.87 -1.94 -12.75
N VAL A 112 3.50 -2.27 -11.62
CA VAL A 112 4.19 -1.28 -10.79
C VAL A 112 5.72 -1.28 -10.95
N GLY A 113 6.29 -2.26 -11.64
CA GLY A 113 7.73 -2.34 -11.90
C GLY A 113 8.54 -2.65 -10.64
N ASP A 114 9.58 -1.88 -10.40
CA ASP A 114 10.58 -2.16 -9.36
C ASP A 114 10.19 -1.72 -7.94
N ILE A 115 9.00 -1.20 -7.75
CA ILE A 115 8.54 -0.79 -6.42
C ILE A 115 8.45 -2.03 -5.52
N PRO A 116 9.06 -2.02 -4.32
CA PRO A 116 8.96 -3.15 -3.39
C PRO A 116 7.51 -3.50 -3.06
N LEU A 117 7.22 -4.79 -2.94
CA LEU A 117 5.88 -5.28 -2.65
C LEU A 117 5.81 -5.88 -1.25
N TRP A 118 4.71 -5.60 -0.55
CA TRP A 118 4.34 -6.26 0.68
C TRP A 118 3.12 -7.13 0.40
N ALA A 119 3.13 -8.36 0.90
CA ALA A 119 2.01 -9.28 0.76
C ALA A 119 1.25 -9.36 2.07
N MET A 120 -0.06 -9.09 2.02
CA MET A 120 -0.93 -9.30 3.18
C MET A 120 -1.22 -10.80 3.32
N MET A 121 -0.66 -11.42 4.35
CA MET A 121 -0.79 -12.84 4.63
C MET A 121 -2.01 -13.07 5.51
N GLU A 122 -3.20 -13.02 4.92
CA GLU A 122 -4.47 -13.01 5.65
C GLU A 122 -5.46 -14.09 5.18
N THR A 123 -5.05 -14.98 4.29
CA THR A 123 -5.89 -16.08 3.79
C THR A 123 -5.30 -17.44 4.13
N PRO A 124 -6.13 -18.51 4.25
CA PRO A 124 -5.60 -19.86 4.42
C PRO A 124 -4.64 -20.29 3.30
N GLY A 125 -4.96 -19.92 2.05
CA GLY A 125 -4.10 -20.18 0.91
C GLY A 125 -2.72 -19.54 1.02
N ALA A 126 -2.66 -18.29 1.55
CA ALA A 126 -1.40 -17.62 1.81
C ALA A 126 -0.51 -18.40 2.79
N MET A 127 -1.12 -18.91 3.85
CA MET A 127 -0.38 -19.69 4.86
C MET A 127 0.19 -21.00 4.26
N LEU A 128 -0.58 -21.67 3.41
CA LEU A 128 -0.11 -22.88 2.73
C LEU A 128 1.00 -22.59 1.71
N ASN A 129 1.02 -21.40 1.13
CA ASN A 129 1.97 -20.98 0.10
C ASN A 129 3.04 -20.00 0.63
N ALA A 130 3.16 -19.83 1.94
CA ALA A 130 4.00 -18.79 2.52
C ALA A 130 5.45 -18.82 2.03
N ALA A 131 6.06 -20.01 1.95
CA ALA A 131 7.44 -20.13 1.49
C ALA A 131 7.62 -19.72 0.02
N ALA A 132 6.64 -19.99 -0.83
CA ALA A 132 6.69 -19.61 -2.24
C ALA A 132 6.41 -18.11 -2.45
N ILE A 133 5.58 -17.51 -1.58
CA ILE A 133 5.26 -16.09 -1.62
C ILE A 133 6.47 -15.24 -1.15
N ALA A 134 7.19 -15.73 -0.16
CA ALA A 134 8.32 -15.00 0.45
C ALA A 134 9.50 -14.76 -0.52
#